data_85b76712e88e6884c94c46571b34ac4f
#
_entry.id   85b76712e88e6884c94c46571b34ac4f
#
_cell.length_a   1.000
_cell.length_b   1.000
_cell.length_c   1.000
_cell.angle_alpha   90.00
_cell.angle_beta   90.00
_cell.angle_gamma   90.00
#
_symmetry.space_group_name_H-M   'P 1'
#
loop_
_entity.id
_entity.type
_entity.pdbx_description
1 polymer ?
#
loop_
_entity_poly.entity_id
_entity_poly.type
_entity_poly.pdbx_seq_one_letter_code
_entity_poly.pdbx_strand_id
1 'polypeptide(L)'
;MKEQSKIPTSKVKRAAKLIGTGAKVGGNYVKYFANKAIGDKKAKETLDKDNAEDIYQSLSELKGSALKMAQVMSMDKNFLPKAMTDKFAQAQYNAPPLSYPLVVKTFRQMFGKTPTELFDFFEKEAKNAASIGQVHLATQGDLKLAVKVQYPGVADSVKSDLKLVKPIAMRLLHMKEKEIQQYMQEIEGKLLEETDYILELKQSMEIVEACSSLDGIYFPKYYPEFSNKRIITMDWVEGMHLKDFLATNPS
;
A
#
# COMPACT_ATOMS: atom_id res chain seq x y z
N MET A 1 -13.00 10.02 2.27
CA MET A 1 -12.20 9.48 3.42
C MET A 1 -11.49 10.63 4.11
N LYS A 2 -11.30 10.59 5.44
CA LYS A 2 -10.51 11.64 6.12
C LYS A 2 -9.05 11.52 5.72
N GLU A 3 -8.44 12.60 5.27
CA GLU A 3 -7.01 12.68 4.97
C GLU A 3 -6.15 12.41 6.20
N GLN A 4 -5.06 11.72 6.01
CA GLN A 4 -4.10 11.46 7.07
C GLN A 4 -3.04 12.56 7.10
N SER A 5 -3.08 13.41 8.11
CA SER A 5 -2.13 14.52 8.29
C SER A 5 -0.77 14.12 8.88
N LYS A 6 -0.67 12.91 9.46
CA LYS A 6 0.57 12.39 10.07
C LYS A 6 0.69 10.89 9.81
N ILE A 7 1.83 10.46 9.26
CA ILE A 7 2.23 9.05 9.24
C ILE A 7 3.21 8.82 10.39
N PRO A 8 3.11 7.68 11.11
CA PRO A 8 4.15 7.29 12.06
C PRO A 8 5.45 6.96 11.29
N THR A 9 6.36 7.91 11.17
CA THR A 9 7.66 7.72 10.49
C THR A 9 8.74 7.22 11.44
N SER A 10 8.61 7.43 12.75
CA SER A 10 9.60 6.94 13.72
C SER A 10 9.34 5.47 14.07
N LYS A 11 10.42 4.67 14.14
CA LYS A 11 10.37 3.25 14.53
C LYS A 11 9.63 3.03 15.84
N VAL A 12 9.82 3.92 16.83
CA VAL A 12 9.16 3.84 18.15
C VAL A 12 7.63 3.98 18.04
N LYS A 13 7.15 4.97 17.26
CA LYS A 13 5.70 5.17 17.08
C LYS A 13 5.06 4.01 16.30
N ARG A 14 5.77 3.47 15.32
CA ARG A 14 5.32 2.29 14.55
C ARG A 14 5.26 1.05 15.43
N ALA A 15 6.30 0.82 16.25
CA ALA A 15 6.34 -0.27 17.23
C ALA A 15 5.20 -0.15 18.26
N ALA A 16 4.99 1.03 18.85
CA ALA A 16 3.91 1.28 19.80
C ALA A 16 2.52 0.97 19.21
N LYS A 17 2.29 1.32 17.92
CA LYS A 17 1.05 1.01 17.22
C LYS A 17 0.84 -0.51 17.09
N LEU A 18 1.87 -1.26 16.68
CA LEU A 18 1.80 -2.71 16.52
C LEU A 18 1.65 -3.44 17.86
N ILE A 19 2.32 -2.95 18.91
CA ILE A 19 2.12 -3.48 20.29
C ILE A 19 0.67 -3.27 20.73
N GLY A 20 0.10 -2.09 20.49
CA GLY A 20 -1.31 -1.80 20.76
C GLY A 20 -2.25 -2.74 19.99
N THR A 21 -1.92 -3.07 18.74
CA THR A 21 -2.68 -4.07 17.96
C THR A 21 -2.57 -5.46 18.58
N GLY A 22 -1.38 -5.86 19.00
CA GLY A 22 -1.18 -7.13 19.72
C GLY A 22 -2.02 -7.24 20.97
N ALA A 23 -2.15 -6.14 21.74
CA ALA A 23 -3.02 -6.10 22.93
C ALA A 23 -4.50 -6.23 22.57
N LYS A 24 -4.98 -5.59 21.50
CA LYS A 24 -6.36 -5.76 21.01
C LYS A 24 -6.65 -7.19 20.57
N VAL A 25 -5.76 -7.78 19.76
CA VAL A 25 -5.85 -9.18 19.33
C VAL A 25 -5.87 -10.11 20.55
N GLY A 26 -5.04 -9.85 21.57
CA GLY A 26 -5.08 -10.59 22.85
C GLY A 26 -6.43 -10.49 23.55
N GLY A 27 -7.02 -9.29 23.59
CA GLY A 27 -8.37 -9.06 24.12
C GLY A 27 -9.45 -9.83 23.36
N ASN A 28 -9.36 -9.88 22.03
CA ASN A 28 -10.28 -10.66 21.21
C ASN A 28 -10.21 -12.17 21.50
N TYR A 29 -9.02 -12.71 21.78
CA TYR A 29 -8.88 -14.10 22.24
C TYR A 29 -9.52 -14.34 23.61
N VAL A 30 -9.38 -13.42 24.57
CA VAL A 30 -10.05 -13.53 25.87
C VAL A 30 -11.56 -13.59 25.68
N LYS A 31 -12.12 -12.69 24.87
CA LYS A 31 -13.53 -12.66 24.47
C LYS A 31 -13.99 -13.96 23.81
N TYR A 32 -13.16 -14.48 22.89
CA TYR A 32 -13.41 -15.77 22.25
C TYR A 32 -13.53 -16.92 23.24
N PHE A 33 -12.60 -17.05 24.19
CA PHE A 33 -12.65 -18.12 25.20
C PHE A 33 -13.86 -18.00 26.11
N ALA A 34 -14.24 -16.77 26.49
CA ALA A 34 -15.46 -16.53 27.27
C ALA A 34 -16.72 -16.95 26.50
N ASN A 35 -16.84 -16.54 25.23
CA ASN A 35 -17.98 -16.88 24.37
C ASN A 35 -18.05 -18.40 24.08
N LYS A 36 -16.89 -19.02 23.87
CA LYS A 36 -16.81 -20.48 23.68
C LYS A 36 -17.26 -21.24 24.92
N ALA A 37 -16.93 -20.76 26.13
CA ALA A 37 -17.33 -21.38 27.39
C ALA A 37 -18.85 -21.37 27.62
N ILE A 38 -19.56 -20.37 27.06
CA ILE A 38 -21.04 -20.29 27.12
C ILE A 38 -21.72 -20.96 25.91
N GLY A 39 -20.95 -21.66 25.05
CA GLY A 39 -21.50 -22.45 23.94
C GLY A 39 -21.82 -21.64 22.67
N ASP A 40 -21.29 -20.42 22.51
CA ASP A 40 -21.49 -19.62 21.29
C ASP A 40 -20.80 -20.29 20.08
N LYS A 41 -21.61 -20.83 19.16
CA LYS A 41 -21.14 -21.51 17.94
C LYS A 41 -20.45 -20.56 16.95
N LYS A 42 -20.69 -19.24 17.04
CA LYS A 42 -20.09 -18.21 16.18
C LYS A 42 -18.84 -17.56 16.78
N ALA A 43 -18.45 -17.97 17.99
CA ALA A 43 -17.31 -17.37 18.69
C ALA A 43 -16.03 -17.32 17.84
N LYS A 44 -15.73 -18.37 17.06
CA LYS A 44 -14.56 -18.43 16.18
C LYS A 44 -14.66 -17.46 14.99
N GLU A 45 -15.82 -17.38 14.36
CA GLU A 45 -16.06 -16.45 13.26
C GLU A 45 -15.94 -14.99 13.72
N THR A 46 -16.48 -14.69 14.91
CA THR A 46 -16.35 -13.37 15.52
C THR A 46 -14.89 -13.02 15.82
N LEU A 47 -14.13 -13.96 16.39
CA LEU A 47 -12.68 -13.77 16.63
C LEU A 47 -11.94 -13.43 15.34
N ASP A 48 -12.17 -14.20 14.28
CA ASP A 48 -11.48 -14.03 13.01
C ASP A 48 -11.82 -12.67 12.37
N LYS A 49 -13.06 -12.21 12.46
CA LYS A 49 -13.51 -10.89 12.01
C LYS A 49 -12.92 -9.75 12.82
N ASP A 50 -12.99 -9.84 14.16
CA ASP A 50 -12.47 -8.81 15.06
C ASP A 50 -10.95 -8.66 14.87
N ASN A 51 -10.22 -9.77 14.77
CA ASN A 51 -8.79 -9.76 14.52
C ASN A 51 -8.45 -9.18 13.12
N ALA A 52 -9.20 -9.55 12.08
CA ALA A 52 -9.00 -9.02 10.74
C ALA A 52 -9.19 -7.50 10.71
N GLU A 53 -10.21 -6.97 11.37
CA GLU A 53 -10.48 -5.54 11.44
C GLU A 53 -9.39 -4.77 12.20
N ASP A 54 -9.03 -5.22 13.42
CA ASP A 54 -8.03 -4.56 14.25
C ASP A 54 -6.64 -4.53 13.59
N ILE A 55 -6.23 -5.64 12.96
CA ILE A 55 -4.95 -5.74 12.26
C ILE A 55 -4.99 -4.85 11.02
N TYR A 56 -6.04 -4.94 10.19
CA TYR A 56 -6.20 -4.12 9.00
C TYR A 56 -6.15 -2.61 9.32
N GLN A 57 -6.91 -2.17 10.33
CA GLN A 57 -6.92 -0.77 10.74
C GLN A 57 -5.52 -0.29 11.13
N SER A 58 -4.80 -1.07 11.91
CA SER A 58 -3.43 -0.73 12.32
C SER A 58 -2.46 -0.66 11.15
N LEU A 59 -2.52 -1.61 10.22
CA LEU A 59 -1.65 -1.63 9.04
C LEU A 59 -1.99 -0.49 8.08
N SER A 60 -3.27 -0.15 7.93
CA SER A 60 -3.75 0.99 7.12
C SER A 60 -3.26 2.34 7.67
N GLU A 61 -3.22 2.51 9.00
CA GLU A 61 -2.70 3.71 9.62
C GLU A 61 -1.16 3.80 9.56
N LEU A 62 -0.47 2.66 9.60
CA LEU A 62 0.98 2.58 9.42
C LEU A 62 1.40 2.86 7.98
N LYS A 63 0.53 2.54 7.01
CA LYS A 63 0.80 2.65 5.57
C LYS A 63 2.12 1.98 5.15
N GLY A 64 2.53 2.23 3.91
CA GLY A 64 3.83 1.78 3.43
C GLY A 64 3.97 0.27 3.45
N SER A 65 5.17 -0.18 3.82
CA SER A 65 5.58 -1.58 3.81
C SER A 65 4.66 -2.52 4.61
N ALA A 66 4.16 -2.08 5.76
CA ALA A 66 3.28 -2.90 6.60
C ALA A 66 1.93 -3.20 5.91
N LEU A 67 1.32 -2.20 5.27
CA LEU A 67 0.08 -2.38 4.52
C LEU A 67 0.30 -3.19 3.24
N LYS A 68 1.40 -2.91 2.51
CA LYS A 68 1.73 -3.65 1.29
C LYS A 68 2.01 -5.13 1.57
N MET A 69 2.70 -5.43 2.66
CA MET A 69 2.91 -6.81 3.07
C MET A 69 1.59 -7.54 3.31
N ALA A 70 0.63 -6.92 4.00
CA ALA A 70 -0.69 -7.49 4.19
C ALA A 70 -1.41 -7.77 2.86
N GLN A 71 -1.26 -6.88 1.87
CA GLN A 71 -1.80 -7.08 0.52
C GLN A 71 -1.14 -8.28 -0.17
N VAL A 72 0.19 -8.38 -0.16
CA VAL A 72 0.91 -9.51 -0.76
C VAL A 72 0.49 -10.83 -0.10
N MET A 73 0.41 -10.87 1.22
CA MET A 73 -0.03 -12.06 1.95
C MET A 73 -1.49 -12.44 1.65
N SER A 74 -2.34 -11.49 1.29
CA SER A 74 -3.75 -11.75 0.95
C SER A 74 -3.95 -12.33 -0.47
N MET A 75 -2.92 -12.26 -1.33
CA MET A 75 -3.00 -12.81 -2.69
C MET A 75 -2.97 -14.35 -2.69
N ASP A 76 -2.36 -14.96 -1.69
CA ASP A 76 -2.43 -16.41 -1.47
C ASP A 76 -3.63 -16.74 -0.56
N LYS A 77 -4.67 -17.31 -1.16
CA LYS A 77 -5.93 -17.65 -0.47
C LYS A 77 -5.76 -18.71 0.62
N ASN A 78 -4.66 -19.46 0.59
CA ASN A 78 -4.38 -20.53 1.56
C ASN A 78 -3.53 -20.03 2.73
N PHE A 79 -3.01 -18.80 2.64
CA PHE A 79 -2.05 -18.28 3.60
C PHE A 79 -2.72 -17.61 4.82
N LEU A 80 -3.84 -16.92 4.61
CA LEU A 80 -4.56 -16.20 5.68
C LEU A 80 -5.97 -16.76 5.88
N PRO A 81 -6.53 -16.66 7.11
CA PRO A 81 -7.96 -16.90 7.32
C PRO A 81 -8.81 -16.05 6.37
N LYS A 82 -9.90 -16.60 5.86
CA LYS A 82 -10.76 -15.95 4.86
C LYS A 82 -11.16 -14.53 5.25
N ALA A 83 -11.52 -14.28 6.51
CA ALA A 83 -11.88 -12.96 7.00
C ALA A 83 -10.74 -11.93 6.84
N MET A 84 -9.48 -12.36 6.99
CA MET A 84 -8.30 -11.50 6.76
C MET A 84 -8.05 -11.29 5.26
N THR A 85 -8.13 -12.36 4.46
CA THR A 85 -7.96 -12.25 3.00
C THR A 85 -8.95 -11.27 2.41
N ASP A 86 -10.25 -11.40 2.75
CA ASP A 86 -11.32 -10.53 2.27
C ASP A 86 -11.10 -9.07 2.73
N LYS A 87 -10.67 -8.86 3.97
CA LYS A 87 -10.41 -7.53 4.50
C LYS A 87 -9.18 -6.87 3.88
N PHE A 88 -8.09 -7.60 3.70
CA PHE A 88 -6.86 -7.09 3.13
C PHE A 88 -6.95 -6.85 1.62
N ALA A 89 -7.76 -7.62 0.91
CA ALA A 89 -8.07 -7.34 -0.50
C ALA A 89 -8.72 -5.96 -0.69
N GLN A 90 -9.53 -5.49 0.28
CA GLN A 90 -10.10 -4.13 0.28
C GLN A 90 -9.03 -3.04 0.42
N ALA A 91 -7.86 -3.37 1.01
CA ALA A 91 -6.76 -2.43 1.20
C ALA A 91 -6.17 -1.90 -0.11
N GLN A 92 -6.36 -2.60 -1.22
CA GLN A 92 -5.87 -2.17 -2.53
C GLN A 92 -6.50 -0.86 -2.99
N TYR A 93 -7.73 -0.57 -2.54
CA TYR A 93 -8.55 0.53 -3.05
C TYR A 93 -8.88 1.62 -2.01
N ASN A 94 -8.60 1.40 -0.73
CA ASN A 94 -9.17 2.21 0.36
C ASN A 94 -8.14 2.76 1.36
N ALA A 95 -6.88 2.94 0.97
CA ALA A 95 -5.91 3.60 1.85
C ALA A 95 -6.23 5.12 1.93
N PRO A 96 -6.38 5.73 3.14
CA PRO A 96 -6.64 7.15 3.25
C PRO A 96 -5.47 7.95 2.65
N PRO A 97 -5.70 8.98 1.79
CA PRO A 97 -4.64 9.75 1.18
C PRO A 97 -3.87 10.57 2.22
N LEU A 98 -2.65 10.97 1.89
CA LEU A 98 -1.90 11.95 2.66
C LEU A 98 -2.42 13.36 2.40
N SER A 99 -2.32 14.20 3.42
CA SER A 99 -2.61 15.62 3.27
C SER A 99 -1.62 16.30 2.31
N TYR A 100 -2.09 17.29 1.58
CA TYR A 100 -1.31 18.05 0.61
C TYR A 100 0.00 18.65 1.17
N PRO A 101 0.07 19.17 2.43
CA PRO A 101 1.34 19.63 3.01
C PRO A 101 2.46 18.57 3.03
N LEU A 102 2.12 17.29 3.18
CA LEU A 102 3.11 16.21 3.13
C LEU A 102 3.59 15.94 1.69
N VAL A 103 2.72 16.11 0.70
CA VAL A 103 3.09 16.07 -0.73
C VAL A 103 4.06 17.21 -1.04
N VAL A 104 3.73 18.45 -0.66
CA VAL A 104 4.61 19.63 -0.84
C VAL A 104 5.97 19.40 -0.20
N LYS A 105 6.01 18.82 1.01
CA LYS A 105 7.27 18.46 1.67
C LYS A 105 8.11 17.51 0.85
N THR A 106 7.49 16.46 0.25
CA THR A 106 8.19 15.51 -0.61
C THR A 106 8.74 16.20 -1.86
N PHE A 107 7.96 17.05 -2.52
CA PHE A 107 8.42 17.83 -3.67
C PHE A 107 9.60 18.73 -3.35
N ARG A 108 9.54 19.49 -2.26
CA ARG A 108 10.66 20.34 -1.81
C ARG A 108 11.93 19.53 -1.53
N GLN A 109 11.80 18.35 -0.94
CA GLN A 109 12.95 17.48 -0.67
C GLN A 109 13.56 16.90 -1.95
N MET A 110 12.75 16.66 -2.99
CA MET A 110 13.17 15.96 -4.20
C MET A 110 13.58 16.90 -5.34
N PHE A 111 12.86 18.02 -5.49
CA PHE A 111 13.06 18.98 -6.59
C PHE A 111 13.52 20.36 -6.10
N GLY A 112 13.52 20.63 -4.79
CA GLY A 112 13.73 21.99 -4.26
C GLY A 112 12.56 22.95 -4.51
N LYS A 113 11.48 22.48 -5.14
CA LYS A 113 10.30 23.23 -5.58
C LYS A 113 9.03 22.62 -5.01
N THR A 114 7.98 23.41 -4.95
CA THR A 114 6.62 22.90 -4.67
C THR A 114 6.00 22.32 -5.96
N PRO A 115 4.90 21.52 -5.86
CA PRO A 115 4.20 21.04 -7.06
C PRO A 115 3.77 22.19 -8.00
N THR A 116 3.28 23.28 -7.46
CA THR A 116 2.81 24.46 -8.22
C THR A 116 3.92 25.36 -8.78
N GLU A 117 5.18 25.12 -8.41
CA GLU A 117 6.36 25.73 -9.04
C GLU A 117 6.96 24.83 -10.12
N LEU A 118 6.55 23.56 -10.18
CA LEU A 118 7.02 22.60 -11.16
C LEU A 118 6.01 22.35 -12.28
N PHE A 119 4.72 22.41 -11.96
CA PHE A 119 3.61 22.19 -12.89
C PHE A 119 2.73 23.43 -12.99
N ASP A 120 2.14 23.67 -14.15
CA ASP A 120 1.18 24.76 -14.37
C ASP A 120 -0.09 24.59 -13.54
N PHE A 121 -0.51 23.34 -13.37
CA PHE A 121 -1.57 22.94 -12.47
C PHE A 121 -1.19 21.67 -11.73
N PHE A 122 -1.53 21.58 -10.46
CA PHE A 122 -1.38 20.38 -9.63
C PHE A 122 -2.57 20.23 -8.71
N GLU A 123 -3.33 19.16 -8.85
CA GLU A 123 -4.50 18.89 -8.04
C GLU A 123 -4.10 18.49 -6.63
N LYS A 124 -4.60 19.22 -5.63
CA LYS A 124 -4.23 19.01 -4.22
C LYS A 124 -4.76 17.70 -3.66
N GLU A 125 -5.96 17.29 -4.11
CA GLU A 125 -6.56 16.02 -3.72
C GLU A 125 -5.99 14.88 -4.56
N ALA A 126 -5.64 13.78 -3.90
CA ALA A 126 -5.20 12.59 -4.60
C ALA A 126 -6.36 11.93 -5.35
N LYS A 127 -6.18 11.62 -6.63
CA LYS A 127 -7.16 10.84 -7.40
C LYS A 127 -7.19 9.39 -6.96
N ASN A 128 -6.01 8.83 -6.66
CA ASN A 128 -5.87 7.47 -6.18
C ASN A 128 -4.87 7.43 -5.02
N ALA A 129 -5.16 6.62 -4.01
CA ALA A 129 -4.25 6.33 -2.92
C ALA A 129 -3.93 4.84 -2.89
N ALA A 130 -2.64 4.52 -2.85
CA ALA A 130 -2.10 3.17 -2.79
C ALA A 130 -1.42 2.88 -1.43
N SER A 131 -0.90 1.67 -1.25
CA SER A 131 -0.23 1.27 0.00
C SER A 131 1.04 2.07 0.29
N ILE A 132 1.81 2.43 -0.74
CA ILE A 132 3.12 3.08 -0.62
C ILE A 132 3.18 4.49 -1.21
N GLY A 133 2.09 4.96 -1.85
CA GLY A 133 2.06 6.28 -2.50
C GLY A 133 0.64 6.69 -2.88
N GLN A 134 0.53 7.83 -3.52
CA GLN A 134 -0.73 8.36 -4.05
C GLN A 134 -0.49 9.06 -5.38
N VAL A 135 -1.53 9.15 -6.22
CA VAL A 135 -1.47 9.72 -7.56
C VAL A 135 -2.27 11.01 -7.59
N HIS A 136 -1.66 12.06 -8.12
CA HIS A 136 -2.28 13.36 -8.37
C HIS A 136 -2.37 13.62 -9.87
N LEU A 137 -3.38 14.38 -10.25
CA LEU A 137 -3.47 14.95 -11.58
C LEU A 137 -2.65 16.25 -11.62
N ALA A 138 -1.86 16.41 -12.69
CA ALA A 138 -1.14 17.65 -12.98
C ALA A 138 -1.25 17.99 -14.47
N THR A 139 -0.95 19.24 -14.84
CA THR A 139 -0.75 19.65 -16.22
C THR A 139 0.53 20.44 -16.39
N GLN A 140 1.16 20.30 -17.56
CA GLN A 140 2.33 21.07 -17.96
C GLN A 140 2.27 21.32 -19.47
N GLY A 141 2.02 22.57 -19.88
CA GLY A 141 1.64 22.89 -21.26
C GLY A 141 0.39 22.10 -21.65
N ASP A 142 0.44 21.39 -22.77
CA ASP A 142 -0.65 20.56 -23.28
C ASP A 142 -0.69 19.14 -22.64
N LEU A 143 0.29 18.81 -21.79
CA LEU A 143 0.38 17.48 -21.16
C LEU A 143 -0.56 17.37 -19.98
N LYS A 144 -1.34 16.28 -19.93
CA LYS A 144 -2.12 15.84 -18.77
C LYS A 144 -1.38 14.69 -18.13
N LEU A 145 -1.00 14.84 -16.86
CA LEU A 145 -0.01 14.00 -16.19
C LEU A 145 -0.57 13.33 -14.94
N ALA A 146 -0.19 12.07 -14.76
CA ALA A 146 -0.35 11.32 -13.52
C ALA A 146 0.96 11.39 -12.74
N VAL A 147 0.91 12.00 -11.54
CA VAL A 147 2.08 12.18 -10.68
C VAL A 147 1.94 11.29 -9.46
N LYS A 148 2.66 10.17 -9.44
CA LYS A 148 2.71 9.21 -8.32
C LYS A 148 3.74 9.66 -7.30
N VAL A 149 3.29 9.97 -6.09
CA VAL A 149 4.12 10.47 -4.99
C VAL A 149 4.22 9.42 -3.89
N GLN A 150 5.43 9.00 -3.56
CA GLN A 150 5.69 8.02 -2.51
C GLN A 150 5.47 8.63 -1.12
N TYR A 151 4.92 7.83 -0.21
CA TYR A 151 4.77 8.25 1.18
C TYR A 151 6.14 8.40 1.87
N PRO A 152 6.33 9.47 2.69
CA PRO A 152 7.58 9.69 3.38
C PRO A 152 7.99 8.53 4.28
N GLY A 153 9.26 8.12 4.21
CA GLY A 153 9.85 7.11 5.10
C GLY A 153 9.46 5.66 4.82
N VAL A 154 8.74 5.37 3.73
CA VAL A 154 8.31 3.99 3.40
C VAL A 154 9.52 3.10 3.14
N ALA A 155 10.43 3.50 2.26
CA ALA A 155 11.63 2.72 1.96
C ALA A 155 12.48 2.46 3.21
N ASP A 156 12.65 3.48 4.06
CA ASP A 156 13.44 3.41 5.29
C ASP A 156 12.80 2.52 6.37
N SER A 157 11.49 2.30 6.29
CA SER A 157 10.76 1.51 7.29
C SER A 157 10.63 0.02 6.96
N VAL A 158 10.86 -0.41 5.71
CA VAL A 158 10.65 -1.80 5.26
C VAL A 158 11.23 -2.82 6.24
N LYS A 159 12.54 -2.75 6.49
CA LYS A 159 13.23 -3.72 7.37
C LYS A 159 12.71 -3.72 8.81
N SER A 160 12.41 -2.53 9.34
CA SER A 160 11.90 -2.42 10.71
C SER A 160 10.46 -2.89 10.84
N ASP A 161 9.64 -2.63 9.85
CA ASP A 161 8.24 -3.07 9.82
C ASP A 161 8.14 -4.59 9.72
N LEU A 162 8.94 -5.21 8.84
CA LEU A 162 8.99 -6.67 8.71
C LEU A 162 9.42 -7.35 10.02
N LYS A 163 10.42 -6.80 10.72
CA LYS A 163 10.82 -7.31 12.04
C LYS A 163 9.69 -7.25 13.08
N LEU A 164 8.86 -6.20 13.03
CA LEU A 164 7.75 -6.04 13.95
C LEU A 164 6.55 -6.93 13.60
N VAL A 165 6.34 -7.19 12.31
CA VAL A 165 5.21 -8.01 11.85
C VAL A 165 5.53 -9.50 11.89
N LYS A 166 6.79 -9.91 11.76
CA LYS A 166 7.23 -11.32 11.77
C LYS A 166 6.63 -12.12 12.93
N PRO A 167 6.68 -11.68 14.21
CA PRO A 167 6.10 -12.45 15.33
C PRO A 167 4.58 -12.61 15.23
N ILE A 168 3.89 -11.60 14.70
CA ILE A 168 2.44 -11.64 14.49
C ILE A 168 2.11 -12.67 13.40
N ALA A 169 2.82 -12.61 12.27
CA ALA A 169 2.66 -13.52 11.16
C ALA A 169 2.93 -14.99 11.59
N MET A 170 4.02 -15.25 12.30
CA MET A 170 4.33 -16.59 12.82
C MET A 170 3.18 -17.16 13.64
N ARG A 171 2.58 -16.34 14.52
CA ARG A 171 1.49 -16.77 15.41
C ARG A 171 0.18 -17.00 14.65
N LEU A 172 -0.12 -16.15 13.68
CA LEU A 172 -1.34 -16.26 12.86
C LEU A 172 -1.29 -17.44 11.90
N LEU A 173 -0.11 -17.70 11.32
CA LEU A 173 0.09 -18.70 10.28
C LEU A 173 0.54 -20.05 10.81
N HIS A 174 0.79 -20.14 12.13
CA HIS A 174 1.36 -21.33 12.78
C HIS A 174 2.64 -21.83 12.10
N MET A 175 3.45 -20.91 11.50
CA MET A 175 4.69 -21.24 10.81
C MET A 175 5.88 -21.27 11.75
N LYS A 176 6.85 -22.14 11.44
CA LYS A 176 8.13 -22.19 12.14
C LYS A 176 9.03 -21.04 11.67
N GLU A 177 9.99 -20.65 12.50
CA GLU A 177 10.88 -19.51 12.23
C GLU A 177 11.62 -19.64 10.89
N LYS A 178 12.07 -20.83 10.54
CA LYS A 178 12.81 -21.09 9.28
C LYS A 178 11.93 -20.87 8.04
N GLU A 179 10.69 -21.29 8.09
CA GLU A 179 9.72 -21.16 6.99
C GLU A 179 9.35 -19.68 6.78
N ILE A 180 9.00 -19.00 7.86
CA ILE A 180 8.63 -17.58 7.81
C ILE A 180 9.80 -16.69 7.36
N GLN A 181 11.03 -17.10 7.67
CA GLN A 181 12.23 -16.31 7.34
C GLN A 181 12.44 -16.20 5.83
N GLN A 182 12.34 -17.29 5.09
CA GLN A 182 12.46 -17.29 3.62
C GLN A 182 11.39 -16.41 3.00
N TYR A 183 10.15 -16.56 3.47
CA TYR A 183 9.03 -15.77 3.00
C TYR A 183 9.19 -14.27 3.29
N MET A 184 9.68 -13.93 4.48
CA MET A 184 9.96 -12.52 4.85
C MET A 184 11.10 -11.92 4.03
N GLN A 185 12.13 -12.69 3.65
CA GLN A 185 13.19 -12.22 2.76
C GLN A 185 12.68 -11.93 1.36
N GLU A 186 11.82 -12.78 0.81
CA GLU A 186 11.19 -12.55 -0.50
C GLU A 186 10.31 -11.29 -0.48
N ILE A 187 9.48 -11.14 0.56
CA ILE A 187 8.65 -9.94 0.74
C ILE A 187 9.53 -8.69 0.90
N GLU A 188 10.61 -8.77 1.67
CA GLU A 188 11.55 -7.65 1.84
C GLU A 188 12.12 -7.21 0.49
N GLY A 189 12.59 -8.15 -0.32
CA GLY A 189 13.12 -7.88 -1.65
C GLY A 189 12.11 -7.16 -2.53
N LYS A 190 10.90 -7.71 -2.64
CA LYS A 190 9.80 -7.10 -3.43
C LYS A 190 9.38 -5.72 -2.92
N LEU A 191 9.33 -5.52 -1.60
CA LEU A 191 8.99 -4.22 -1.03
C LEU A 191 10.06 -3.17 -1.29
N LEU A 192 11.35 -3.55 -1.21
CA LEU A 192 12.45 -2.64 -1.51
C LEU A 192 12.45 -2.26 -3.00
N GLU A 193 12.20 -3.22 -3.89
CA GLU A 193 12.06 -3.00 -5.32
C GLU A 193 10.90 -2.03 -5.64
N GLU A 194 9.71 -2.24 -5.06
CA GLU A 194 8.56 -1.34 -5.24
C GLU A 194 8.78 0.08 -4.68
N THR A 195 9.71 0.24 -3.71
CA THR A 195 10.04 1.57 -3.19
C THR A 195 11.13 2.27 -3.99
N ASP A 196 11.73 1.61 -4.95
CA ASP A 196 12.75 2.17 -5.86
C ASP A 196 12.08 2.72 -7.13
N TYR A 197 11.63 3.97 -7.07
CA TYR A 197 10.97 4.61 -8.19
C TYR A 197 11.90 4.93 -9.39
N ILE A 198 13.21 4.94 -9.18
CA ILE A 198 14.17 5.03 -10.29
C ILE A 198 14.19 3.71 -11.07
N LEU A 199 14.22 2.59 -10.35
CA LEU A 199 14.13 1.27 -10.98
C LEU A 199 12.78 1.08 -11.66
N GLU A 200 11.66 1.44 -11.00
CA GLU A 200 10.31 1.38 -11.57
C GLU A 200 10.22 2.19 -12.88
N LEU A 201 10.75 3.42 -12.88
CA LEU A 201 10.77 4.28 -14.07
C LEU A 201 11.56 3.63 -15.23
N LYS A 202 12.76 3.14 -14.94
CA LYS A 202 13.62 2.49 -15.94
C LYS A 202 12.95 1.26 -16.54
N GLN A 203 12.47 0.33 -15.71
CA GLN A 203 11.79 -0.89 -16.16
C GLN A 203 10.52 -0.59 -16.95
N SER A 204 9.76 0.43 -16.55
CA SER A 204 8.55 0.84 -17.27
C SER A 204 8.89 1.36 -18.67
N MET A 205 9.93 2.17 -18.81
CA MET A 205 10.38 2.65 -20.12
C MET A 205 10.89 1.52 -20.99
N GLU A 206 11.65 0.57 -20.46
CA GLU A 206 12.13 -0.63 -21.16
C GLU A 206 10.95 -1.50 -21.66
N ILE A 207 9.90 -1.67 -20.83
CA ILE A 207 8.68 -2.41 -21.22
C ILE A 207 7.96 -1.69 -22.35
N VAL A 208 7.78 -0.36 -22.27
CA VAL A 208 7.16 0.44 -23.34
C VAL A 208 7.89 0.26 -24.64
N GLU A 209 9.22 0.31 -24.63
CA GLU A 209 10.06 0.11 -25.83
C GLU A 209 9.91 -1.32 -26.37
N ALA A 210 10.06 -2.33 -25.52
CA ALA A 210 9.97 -3.74 -25.90
C ALA A 210 8.59 -4.13 -26.46
N CYS A 211 7.52 -3.48 -26.00
CA CYS A 211 6.15 -3.75 -26.40
C CYS A 211 5.61 -2.77 -27.46
N SER A 212 6.45 -1.89 -28.00
CA SER A 212 6.04 -0.84 -28.95
C SER A 212 5.40 -1.35 -30.25
N SER A 213 5.64 -2.62 -30.60
CA SER A 213 5.07 -3.27 -31.80
C SER A 213 3.71 -3.95 -31.54
N LEU A 214 3.19 -3.92 -30.32
CA LEU A 214 1.92 -4.55 -29.97
C LEU A 214 0.75 -3.61 -30.30
N ASP A 215 -0.08 -4.02 -31.27
CA ASP A 215 -1.29 -3.29 -31.60
C ASP A 215 -2.37 -3.47 -30.53
N GLY A 216 -3.18 -2.42 -30.32
CA GLY A 216 -4.31 -2.43 -29.40
C GLY A 216 -3.95 -2.26 -27.92
N ILE A 217 -2.66 -2.05 -27.60
CA ILE A 217 -2.20 -1.75 -26.23
C ILE A 217 -1.62 -0.33 -26.21
N TYR A 218 -2.14 0.49 -25.31
CA TYR A 218 -1.61 1.82 -25.04
C TYR A 218 -0.74 1.80 -23.80
N PHE A 219 0.51 2.25 -23.92
CA PHE A 219 1.42 2.45 -22.81
C PHE A 219 1.57 3.94 -22.52
N PRO A 220 1.47 4.37 -21.25
CA PRO A 220 1.72 5.77 -20.90
C PRO A 220 3.17 6.13 -21.14
N LYS A 221 3.43 7.34 -21.67
CA LYS A 221 4.76 7.90 -21.72
C LYS A 221 5.21 8.32 -20.32
N TYR A 222 6.47 8.06 -19.99
CA TYR A 222 7.09 8.47 -18.73
C TYR A 222 7.96 9.71 -18.94
N TYR A 223 8.05 10.56 -17.90
CA TYR A 223 8.74 11.84 -17.92
C TYR A 223 9.88 11.85 -16.87
N PRO A 224 11.12 11.47 -17.25
CA PRO A 224 12.25 11.45 -16.33
C PRO A 224 12.56 12.83 -15.70
N GLU A 225 12.34 13.92 -16.45
CA GLU A 225 12.55 15.30 -16.00
C GLU A 225 11.62 15.72 -14.84
N PHE A 226 10.45 15.08 -14.73
CA PHE A 226 9.47 15.25 -13.63
C PHE A 226 9.46 14.05 -12.68
N SER A 227 10.46 13.18 -12.74
CA SER A 227 10.55 11.96 -11.96
C SER A 227 11.85 11.90 -11.15
N ASN A 228 11.82 11.17 -10.03
CA ASN A 228 12.98 10.94 -9.17
C ASN A 228 12.72 9.74 -8.24
N LYS A 229 13.60 9.49 -7.29
CA LYS A 229 13.52 8.34 -6.35
C LYS A 229 12.21 8.23 -5.54
N ARG A 230 11.36 9.25 -5.49
CA ARG A 230 10.10 9.26 -4.73
C ARG A 230 8.90 9.79 -5.51
N ILE A 231 9.10 10.19 -6.74
CA ILE A 231 8.05 10.74 -7.61
C ILE A 231 8.23 10.14 -9.00
N ILE A 232 7.17 9.53 -9.55
CA ILE A 232 7.11 9.11 -10.95
C ILE A 232 6.00 9.88 -11.64
N THR A 233 6.33 10.45 -12.78
CA THR A 233 5.39 11.20 -13.63
C THR A 233 5.25 10.50 -14.98
N MET A 234 3.99 10.29 -15.39
CA MET A 234 3.63 9.64 -16.63
C MET A 234 2.37 10.29 -17.22
N ASP A 235 1.99 9.91 -18.44
CA ASP A 235 0.72 10.33 -19.04
C ASP A 235 -0.46 9.98 -18.12
N TRP A 236 -1.42 10.88 -18.06
CA TRP A 236 -2.73 10.57 -17.48
C TRP A 236 -3.54 9.79 -18.50
N VAL A 237 -3.81 8.52 -18.24
CA VAL A 237 -4.62 7.67 -19.10
C VAL A 237 -6.05 7.64 -18.55
N GLU A 238 -7.00 8.03 -19.41
CA GLU A 238 -8.42 7.88 -19.12
C GLU A 238 -8.84 6.44 -19.42
N GLY A 239 -9.66 5.87 -18.58
CA GLY A 239 -10.14 4.51 -18.80
C GLY A 239 -11.02 3.98 -17.67
N MET A 240 -11.61 2.83 -17.94
CA MET A 240 -12.43 2.08 -16.99
C MET A 240 -11.61 0.93 -16.40
N HIS A 241 -11.75 0.65 -15.11
CA HIS A 241 -11.14 -0.53 -14.51
C HIS A 241 -11.71 -1.81 -15.11
N LEU A 242 -10.87 -2.82 -15.29
CA LEU A 242 -11.28 -4.12 -15.88
C LEU A 242 -12.51 -4.70 -15.18
N LYS A 243 -12.60 -4.60 -13.86
CA LYS A 243 -13.76 -5.07 -13.08
C LYS A 243 -15.05 -4.37 -13.52
N ASP A 244 -14.99 -3.05 -13.70
CA ASP A 244 -16.15 -2.25 -14.09
C ASP A 244 -16.51 -2.51 -15.55
N PHE A 245 -15.51 -2.68 -16.41
CA PHE A 245 -15.69 -3.09 -17.80
C PHE A 245 -16.40 -4.46 -17.90
N LEU A 246 -15.91 -5.46 -17.16
CA LEU A 246 -16.53 -6.80 -17.15
C LEU A 246 -17.98 -6.75 -16.59
N ALA A 247 -18.30 -5.83 -15.69
CA ALA A 247 -19.65 -5.66 -15.18
C ALA A 247 -20.63 -5.10 -16.24
N THR A 248 -20.12 -4.51 -17.33
CA THR A 248 -20.95 -4.09 -18.48
C THR A 248 -21.38 -5.23 -19.38
N ASN A 249 -20.92 -6.48 -19.11
CA ASN A 249 -21.13 -7.67 -19.96
C ASN A 249 -20.74 -7.41 -21.42
N PRO A 250 -19.50 -7.00 -21.70
CA PRO A 250 -19.05 -6.74 -23.05
C PRO A 250 -19.11 -8.04 -23.88
N SER A 251 -19.70 -7.95 -25.08
CA SER A 251 -19.80 -9.04 -26.05
C SER A 251 -18.45 -9.32 -26.70
#